data_77f8e04a821df043b8ebd8756ca7501a
#
_entry.id   77f8e04a821df043b8ebd8756ca7501a
#
_cell.length_a   1.000
_cell.length_b   1.000
_cell.length_c   1.000
_cell.angle_alpha   90.00
_cell.angle_beta   90.00
_cell.angle_gamma   90.00
#
_symmetry.space_group_name_H-M   'P 1'
#
loop_
_entity.id
_entity.type
_entity.pdbx_description
1 polymer ?
#
loop_
_entity_poly.entity_id
_entity_poly.type
_entity_poly.pdbx_seq_one_letter_code
_entity_poly.pdbx_strand_id
1 'polypeptide(L)'
;LYTALTHSREPLGMMNLMYFVQLLLEEYDEDSGLNYLINNREIWFIPVVNPDGYVYNELIEPNGGGMHRKNRLDTNCGNGDNRGVDLNRNYGYGWGSDDTGSSPNPCSATYRGESEFSEPETQAVRDFIVGHQFKNVLHYHSYWNTYIHPWGDGSLPDEPDLTTLTEIGQ
;
A
#
# COMPACT_ATOMS: atom_id res chain seq x y z
N LEU A 1 1.37 2.36 11.69
CA LEU A 1 0.74 2.94 10.50
C LEU A 1 0.07 1.85 9.69
N TYR A 2 -1.13 2.14 9.22
CA TYR A 2 -1.90 1.29 8.30
C TYR A 2 -2.15 2.08 7.02
N THR A 3 -1.86 1.48 5.86
CA THR A 3 -2.15 2.09 4.56
C THR A 3 -2.95 1.14 3.68
N ALA A 4 -3.73 1.68 2.75
CA ALA A 4 -4.47 0.89 1.78
C ALA A 4 -4.57 1.61 0.43
N LEU A 5 -5.11 0.92 -0.55
CA LEU A 5 -5.39 1.43 -1.89
C LEU A 5 -4.17 2.02 -2.59
N THR A 6 -3.02 1.36 -2.47
CA THR A 6 -1.81 1.64 -3.28
C THR A 6 -2.08 1.27 -4.73
N HIS A 7 -2.72 0.14 -4.98
CA HIS A 7 -3.28 -0.19 -6.28
C HIS A 7 -4.75 0.18 -6.32
N SER A 8 -5.12 1.04 -7.24
CA SER A 8 -6.44 1.65 -7.28
C SER A 8 -7.61 0.69 -7.56
N ARG A 9 -7.33 -0.53 -8.01
CA ARG A 9 -8.32 -1.61 -8.22
C ARG A 9 -8.54 -2.52 -6.99
N GLU A 10 -7.98 -2.17 -5.84
CA GLU A 10 -7.99 -2.99 -4.62
C GLU A 10 -8.79 -2.33 -3.48
N PRO A 11 -10.08 -1.93 -3.69
CA PRO A 11 -10.84 -1.19 -2.68
C PRO A 11 -11.14 -2.00 -1.41
N LEU A 12 -11.05 -3.34 -1.46
CA LEU A 12 -11.27 -4.19 -0.30
C LEU A 12 -10.28 -3.88 0.83
N GLY A 13 -9.01 -3.57 0.51
CA GLY A 13 -8.02 -3.18 1.51
C GLY A 13 -8.43 -1.90 2.25
N MET A 14 -8.95 -0.90 1.51
CA MET A 14 -9.50 0.33 2.11
C MET A 14 -10.71 0.04 2.99
N MET A 15 -11.64 -0.80 2.54
CA MET A 15 -12.83 -1.16 3.31
C MET A 15 -12.47 -1.88 4.61
N ASN A 16 -11.50 -2.80 4.58
CA ASN A 16 -11.00 -3.46 5.77
C ASN A 16 -10.40 -2.45 6.76
N LEU A 17 -9.65 -1.49 6.25
CA LEU A 17 -9.06 -0.44 7.07
C LEU A 17 -10.14 0.42 7.74
N MET A 18 -11.15 0.85 6.98
CA MET A 18 -12.28 1.63 7.52
C MET A 18 -13.09 0.83 8.54
N TYR A 19 -13.31 -0.45 8.30
CA TYR A 19 -13.95 -1.35 9.28
C TYR A 19 -13.12 -1.46 10.56
N PHE A 20 -11.80 -1.56 10.46
CA PHE A 20 -10.93 -1.59 11.63
C PHE A 20 -10.99 -0.29 12.44
N VAL A 21 -11.02 0.88 11.78
CA VAL A 21 -11.25 2.17 12.46
C VAL A 21 -12.58 2.17 13.20
N GLN A 22 -13.64 1.70 12.55
CA GLN A 22 -14.97 1.62 13.16
C GLN A 22 -14.96 0.68 14.39
N LEU A 23 -14.35 -0.50 14.27
CA LEU A 23 -14.20 -1.45 15.36
C LEU A 23 -13.47 -0.85 16.57
N LEU A 24 -12.38 -0.12 16.34
CA LEU A 24 -11.64 0.55 17.41
C LEU A 24 -12.51 1.55 18.18
N LEU A 25 -13.44 2.22 17.50
CA LEU A 25 -14.33 3.21 18.12
C LEU A 25 -15.53 2.57 18.83
N GLU A 26 -16.13 1.55 18.23
CA GLU A 26 -17.34 0.90 18.75
C GLU A 26 -17.05 -0.01 19.95
N GLU A 27 -15.93 -0.74 19.91
CA GLU A 27 -15.57 -1.71 20.94
C GLU A 27 -14.63 -1.15 22.03
N TYR A 28 -14.41 0.18 22.03
CA TYR A 28 -13.47 0.82 22.96
C TYR A 28 -13.74 0.52 24.43
N ASP A 29 -14.99 0.54 24.84
CA ASP A 29 -15.40 0.30 26.23
C ASP A 29 -15.65 -1.20 26.54
N GLU A 30 -15.81 -2.03 25.50
CA GLU A 30 -16.20 -3.43 25.63
C GLU A 30 -14.99 -4.40 25.52
N ASP A 31 -13.98 -4.06 24.71
CA ASP A 31 -12.78 -4.87 24.49
C ASP A 31 -11.55 -4.25 25.18
N SER A 32 -11.03 -4.93 26.19
CA SER A 32 -9.87 -4.46 26.95
C SER A 32 -8.57 -4.38 26.15
N GLY A 33 -8.41 -5.18 25.10
CA GLY A 33 -7.26 -5.14 24.20
C GLY A 33 -7.30 -3.91 23.29
N LEU A 34 -8.47 -3.61 22.69
CA LEU A 34 -8.67 -2.42 21.88
C LEU A 34 -8.55 -1.15 22.72
N ASN A 35 -9.15 -1.14 23.92
CA ASN A 35 -8.99 -0.05 24.88
C ASN A 35 -7.50 0.20 25.20
N TYR A 36 -6.73 -0.87 25.50
CA TYR A 36 -5.31 -0.75 25.74
C TYR A 36 -4.56 -0.17 24.55
N LEU A 37 -4.84 -0.64 23.33
CA LEU A 37 -4.20 -0.14 22.12
C LEU A 37 -4.43 1.35 21.93
N ILE A 38 -5.68 1.82 22.02
CA ILE A 38 -6.04 3.22 21.82
C ILE A 38 -5.38 4.12 22.87
N ASN A 39 -5.35 3.68 24.13
CA ASN A 39 -4.80 4.49 25.21
C ASN A 39 -3.25 4.46 25.30
N ASN A 40 -2.59 3.50 24.65
CA ASN A 40 -1.14 3.30 24.81
C ASN A 40 -0.35 3.32 23.51
N ARG A 41 -1.01 3.48 22.37
CA ARG A 41 -0.38 3.49 21.04
C ARG A 41 -0.88 4.65 20.20
N GLU A 42 -0.01 5.19 19.41
CA GLU A 42 -0.34 6.14 18.37
C GLU A 42 -0.62 5.36 17.09
N ILE A 43 -1.86 5.40 16.60
CA ILE A 43 -2.33 4.63 15.46
C ILE A 43 -2.70 5.58 14.33
N TRP A 44 -2.07 5.39 13.17
CA TRP A 44 -2.27 6.22 11.99
C TRP A 44 -2.84 5.42 10.83
N PHE A 45 -3.72 6.06 10.06
CA PHE A 45 -4.38 5.46 8.92
C PHE A 45 -4.24 6.33 7.67
N ILE A 46 -3.79 5.75 6.57
CA ILE A 46 -3.82 6.33 5.22
C ILE A 46 -4.68 5.40 4.36
N PRO A 47 -6.00 5.56 4.35
CA PRO A 47 -6.89 4.60 3.69
C PRO A 47 -6.81 4.64 2.16
N VAL A 48 -6.28 5.72 1.58
CA VAL A 48 -6.19 5.91 0.13
C VAL A 48 -4.82 6.48 -0.22
N VAL A 49 -3.91 5.63 -0.68
CA VAL A 49 -2.59 6.07 -1.17
C VAL A 49 -2.66 6.58 -2.61
N ASN A 50 -3.55 6.01 -3.44
CA ASN A 50 -3.69 6.31 -4.86
C ASN A 50 -5.09 6.87 -5.19
N PRO A 51 -5.38 8.12 -4.82
CA PRO A 51 -6.70 8.71 -5.03
C PRO A 51 -7.04 8.89 -6.52
N ASP A 52 -6.07 9.30 -7.34
CA ASP A 52 -6.30 9.59 -8.75
C ASP A 52 -6.63 8.33 -9.55
N GLY A 53 -5.94 7.23 -9.26
CA GLY A 53 -6.25 5.94 -9.86
C GLY A 53 -7.63 5.41 -9.44
N TYR A 54 -8.00 5.62 -8.17
CA TYR A 54 -9.32 5.22 -7.67
C TYR A 54 -10.46 6.01 -8.33
N VAL A 55 -10.36 7.33 -8.39
CA VAL A 55 -11.32 8.19 -9.08
C VAL A 55 -11.43 7.83 -10.56
N TYR A 56 -10.30 7.51 -11.20
CA TYR A 56 -10.33 7.05 -12.59
C TYR A 56 -11.12 5.75 -12.75
N ASN A 57 -10.96 4.77 -11.86
CA ASN A 57 -11.75 3.54 -11.89
C ASN A 57 -13.26 3.82 -11.74
N GLU A 58 -13.65 4.73 -10.86
CA GLU A 58 -15.06 5.16 -10.72
C GLU A 58 -15.60 5.85 -11.97
N LEU A 59 -14.77 6.62 -12.67
CA LEU A 59 -15.17 7.31 -13.90
C LEU A 59 -15.39 6.34 -15.07
N ILE A 60 -14.54 5.32 -15.22
CA ILE A 60 -14.65 4.37 -16.34
C ILE A 60 -15.67 3.27 -16.08
N GLU A 61 -15.88 2.90 -14.82
CA GLU A 61 -16.80 1.85 -14.38
C GLU A 61 -17.60 2.31 -13.15
N PRO A 62 -18.58 3.23 -13.33
CA PRO A 62 -19.31 3.85 -12.21
C PRO A 62 -20.15 2.89 -11.40
N ASN A 63 -20.40 1.69 -11.91
CA ASN A 63 -21.10 0.62 -11.19
C ASN A 63 -20.14 -0.38 -10.49
N GLY A 64 -18.87 -0.06 -10.46
CA GLY A 64 -17.80 -0.88 -9.90
C GLY A 64 -17.12 -1.80 -10.93
N GLY A 65 -15.96 -2.30 -10.60
CA GLY A 65 -15.19 -3.23 -11.45
C GLY A 65 -14.06 -2.60 -12.26
N GLY A 66 -13.78 -1.32 -12.09
CA GLY A 66 -12.61 -0.67 -12.72
C GLY A 66 -11.31 -1.38 -12.38
N MET A 67 -10.50 -1.69 -13.40
CA MET A 67 -9.31 -2.55 -13.26
C MET A 67 -7.98 -1.80 -13.40
N HIS A 68 -8.02 -0.47 -13.46
CA HIS A 68 -6.79 0.33 -13.45
C HIS A 68 -6.03 0.14 -12.14
N ARG A 69 -4.74 -0.20 -12.23
CA ARG A 69 -3.90 -0.55 -11.08
C ARG A 69 -3.03 0.61 -10.59
N LYS A 70 -2.45 1.35 -11.55
CA LYS A 70 -1.37 2.32 -11.37
C LYS A 70 -1.89 3.69 -10.94
N ASN A 71 -1.01 4.67 -10.72
CA ASN A 71 -1.42 6.08 -10.61
C ASN A 71 -1.79 6.65 -12.00
N ARG A 72 -2.02 7.96 -12.09
CA ARG A 72 -2.48 8.58 -13.34
C ARG A 72 -1.43 9.46 -14.01
N LEU A 73 -0.13 9.27 -13.73
CA LEU A 73 0.94 9.93 -14.46
C LEU A 73 0.81 9.68 -15.96
N ASP A 74 1.02 10.71 -16.79
CA ASP A 74 1.06 10.57 -18.23
C ASP A 74 2.39 9.97 -18.70
N THR A 75 2.35 8.69 -19.01
CA THR A 75 3.52 7.93 -19.49
C THR A 75 3.54 7.77 -21.02
N ASN A 76 2.69 8.48 -21.76
CA ASN A 76 2.52 8.32 -23.21
C ASN A 76 2.11 6.92 -23.67
N CYS A 77 1.52 6.11 -22.79
CA CYS A 77 1.08 4.75 -23.07
C CYS A 77 -0.40 4.66 -23.47
N GLY A 78 -0.92 5.68 -24.13
CA GLY A 78 -2.33 5.80 -24.48
C GLY A 78 -3.20 6.24 -23.29
N ASN A 79 -4.51 6.17 -23.46
CA ASN A 79 -5.47 6.65 -22.45
C ASN A 79 -6.04 5.54 -21.54
N GLY A 80 -5.56 4.31 -21.69
CA GLY A 80 -6.11 3.14 -21.00
C GLY A 80 -5.37 2.78 -19.71
N ASP A 81 -5.54 1.51 -19.32
CA ASP A 81 -5.02 0.96 -18.06
C ASP A 81 -3.49 0.80 -18.00
N ASN A 82 -2.81 0.99 -19.14
CA ASN A 82 -1.35 0.93 -19.21
C ASN A 82 -0.66 2.24 -18.78
N ARG A 83 -1.42 3.33 -18.60
CA ARG A 83 -0.89 4.63 -18.16
C ARG A 83 -0.52 4.61 -16.68
N GLY A 84 0.50 5.38 -16.29
CA GLY A 84 0.88 5.60 -14.90
C GLY A 84 2.04 4.72 -14.43
N VAL A 85 2.39 4.88 -13.16
CA VAL A 85 3.41 4.14 -12.43
C VAL A 85 2.75 3.18 -11.44
N ASP A 86 3.28 1.98 -11.32
CA ASP A 86 2.93 1.05 -10.24
C ASP A 86 3.57 1.54 -8.94
N LEU A 87 2.78 2.17 -8.08
CA LEU A 87 3.27 2.76 -6.84
C LEU A 87 3.96 1.75 -5.94
N ASN A 88 3.54 0.48 -5.98
CA ASN A 88 4.17 -0.61 -5.23
C ASN A 88 5.44 -1.16 -5.91
N ARG A 89 5.99 -0.43 -6.88
CA ARG A 89 7.31 -0.64 -7.50
C ARG A 89 8.19 0.60 -7.43
N ASN A 90 7.68 1.67 -6.83
CA ASN A 90 8.32 2.99 -6.85
C ASN A 90 9.05 3.36 -5.54
N TYR A 91 9.04 2.47 -4.52
CA TYR A 91 9.79 2.65 -3.27
C TYR A 91 11.28 2.33 -3.46
N GLY A 92 12.14 2.92 -2.60
CA GLY A 92 13.58 2.96 -2.81
C GLY A 92 14.35 1.66 -2.58
N TYR A 93 13.93 0.81 -1.62
CA TYR A 93 14.67 -0.40 -1.32
C TYR A 93 14.71 -1.37 -2.52
N GLY A 94 15.90 -1.68 -3.00
CA GLY A 94 16.10 -2.55 -4.16
C GLY A 94 15.53 -2.02 -5.48
N TRP A 95 15.12 -0.74 -5.55
CA TRP A 95 14.55 -0.17 -6.77
C TRP A 95 15.50 -0.32 -7.96
N GLY A 96 15.00 -0.90 -9.03
CA GLY A 96 15.75 -1.02 -10.28
C GLY A 96 16.96 -1.96 -10.22
N SER A 97 17.13 -2.76 -9.17
CA SER A 97 18.22 -3.72 -9.05
C SER A 97 18.22 -4.76 -10.17
N ASP A 98 17.03 -5.15 -10.61
CA ASP A 98 16.80 -6.02 -11.77
C ASP A 98 15.42 -5.73 -12.38
N ASP A 99 15.07 -6.50 -13.42
CA ASP A 99 13.76 -6.39 -14.09
C ASP A 99 12.81 -7.53 -13.69
N THR A 100 13.11 -8.26 -12.62
CA THR A 100 12.25 -9.32 -12.07
C THR A 100 11.16 -8.70 -11.19
N GLY A 101 9.90 -8.95 -11.55
CA GLY A 101 8.75 -8.42 -10.78
C GLY A 101 8.50 -6.91 -10.94
N SER A 102 9.40 -6.15 -11.58
CA SER A 102 9.21 -4.75 -11.96
C SER A 102 9.69 -4.51 -13.40
N SER A 103 9.32 -3.38 -14.00
CA SER A 103 9.67 -3.10 -15.39
C SER A 103 10.11 -1.64 -15.58
N PRO A 104 11.16 -1.38 -16.38
CA PRO A 104 11.52 -0.03 -16.84
C PRO A 104 10.62 0.47 -17.98
N ASN A 105 9.75 -0.39 -18.56
CA ASN A 105 8.87 0.00 -19.66
C ASN A 105 7.66 0.77 -19.14
N PRO A 106 7.45 2.04 -19.52
CA PRO A 106 6.33 2.86 -19.07
C PRO A 106 4.94 2.26 -19.33
N CYS A 107 4.81 1.41 -20.33
CA CYS A 107 3.54 0.77 -20.69
C CYS A 107 3.31 -0.58 -19.97
N SER A 108 4.24 -1.02 -19.15
CA SER A 108 4.07 -2.22 -18.33
C SER A 108 3.12 -1.98 -17.17
N ALA A 109 2.36 -3.03 -16.79
CA ALA A 109 1.52 -3.01 -15.59
C ALA A 109 2.34 -2.87 -14.29
N THR A 110 3.63 -3.23 -14.33
CA THR A 110 4.58 -3.14 -13.20
C THR A 110 5.66 -2.08 -13.43
N TYR A 111 5.34 -1.02 -14.19
CA TYR A 111 6.29 0.08 -14.42
C TYR A 111 6.67 0.76 -13.11
N ARG A 112 7.98 0.82 -12.82
CA ARG A 112 8.53 1.29 -11.54
C ARG A 112 8.77 2.79 -11.46
N GLY A 113 8.45 3.57 -12.52
CA GLY A 113 8.79 4.99 -12.61
C GLY A 113 10.18 5.26 -13.15
N GLU A 114 10.55 6.54 -13.30
CA GLU A 114 11.86 6.96 -13.83
C GLU A 114 12.98 6.90 -12.80
N SER A 115 12.62 7.01 -11.52
CA SER A 115 13.51 6.83 -10.37
C SER A 115 12.73 6.31 -9.17
N GLU A 116 13.44 5.88 -8.13
CA GLU A 116 12.82 5.64 -6.83
C GLU A 116 12.10 6.91 -6.35
N PHE A 117 10.93 6.72 -5.76
CA PHE A 117 10.10 7.84 -5.28
C PHE A 117 9.88 8.94 -6.31
N SER A 118 9.75 8.58 -7.60
CA SER A 118 9.39 9.56 -8.64
C SER A 118 7.99 10.13 -8.47
N GLU A 119 7.09 9.37 -7.81
CA GLU A 119 5.69 9.72 -7.71
C GLU A 119 5.37 10.48 -6.41
N PRO A 120 4.52 11.52 -6.48
CA PRO A 120 4.15 12.31 -5.30
C PRO A 120 3.48 11.48 -4.21
N GLU A 121 2.72 10.45 -4.57
CA GLU A 121 2.07 9.55 -3.62
C GLU A 121 3.10 8.76 -2.80
N THR A 122 4.12 8.21 -3.43
CA THR A 122 5.18 7.46 -2.73
C THR A 122 6.10 8.37 -1.93
N GLN A 123 6.35 9.60 -2.42
CA GLN A 123 7.07 10.63 -1.66
C GLN A 123 6.31 11.00 -0.39
N ALA A 124 5.00 11.24 -0.49
CA ALA A 124 4.17 11.60 0.67
C ALA A 124 4.18 10.49 1.73
N VAL A 125 4.03 9.23 1.34
CA VAL A 125 4.09 8.09 2.26
C VAL A 125 5.48 7.96 2.89
N ARG A 126 6.56 8.07 2.10
CA ARG A 126 7.94 8.06 2.58
C ARG A 126 8.19 9.15 3.62
N ASP A 127 7.85 10.39 3.29
CA ASP A 127 8.13 11.54 4.13
C ASP A 127 7.33 11.47 5.43
N PHE A 128 6.10 10.95 5.35
CA PHE A 128 5.28 10.69 6.53
C PHE A 128 5.91 9.60 7.42
N ILE A 129 6.37 8.49 6.85
CA ILE A 129 7.02 7.40 7.59
C ILE A 129 8.33 7.89 8.24
N VAL A 130 9.15 8.62 7.49
CA VAL A 130 10.44 9.15 8.01
C VAL A 130 10.22 10.19 9.11
N GLY A 131 9.15 10.98 9.02
CA GLY A 131 8.79 11.98 10.04
C GLY A 131 8.23 11.41 11.34
N HIS A 132 7.83 10.12 11.35
CA HIS A 132 7.13 9.48 12.47
C HIS A 132 7.82 8.20 12.87
N GLN A 133 8.61 7.95 13.58
CA GLN A 133 9.32 6.71 13.99
C GLN A 133 8.38 5.50 14.25
N PHE A 134 7.64 5.08 13.23
CA PHE A 134 6.72 3.95 13.31
C PHE A 134 7.45 2.66 13.72
N LYS A 135 6.83 1.89 14.61
CA LYS A 135 7.32 0.55 14.98
C LYS A 135 6.84 -0.51 14.01
N ASN A 136 5.62 -0.36 13.52
CA ASN A 136 5.02 -1.26 12.55
C ASN A 136 4.33 -0.46 11.44
N VAL A 137 4.47 -0.94 10.22
CA VAL A 137 3.76 -0.42 9.05
C VAL A 137 3.12 -1.58 8.31
N LEU A 138 1.81 -1.52 8.10
CA LEU A 138 1.03 -2.54 7.41
C LEU A 138 0.39 -1.92 6.17
N HIS A 139 0.64 -2.54 5.01
CA HIS A 139 0.09 -2.14 3.73
C HIS A 139 -0.95 -3.15 3.27
N TYR A 140 -2.22 -2.74 3.24
CA TYR A 140 -3.32 -3.60 2.80
C TYR A 140 -3.42 -3.64 1.28
N HIS A 141 -3.49 -4.84 0.76
CA HIS A 141 -3.74 -5.16 -0.64
C HIS A 141 -4.94 -6.09 -0.78
N SER A 142 -5.43 -6.33 -1.98
CA SER A 142 -6.36 -7.39 -2.31
C SER A 142 -6.03 -7.95 -3.70
N TYR A 143 -6.44 -9.21 -3.95
CA TYR A 143 -7.50 -10.03 -3.32
C TYR A 143 -6.96 -11.31 -2.66
N TRP A 144 -5.83 -11.33 -2.05
CA TRP A 144 -5.23 -12.59 -1.56
C TRP A 144 -5.27 -12.62 -0.03
N ASN A 145 -5.63 -13.78 0.55
CA ASN A 145 -5.55 -13.98 2.00
C ASN A 145 -4.13 -14.44 2.38
N THR A 146 -3.19 -13.50 2.36
CA THR A 146 -1.76 -13.78 2.59
C THR A 146 -1.13 -12.62 3.36
N TYR A 147 -0.31 -12.95 4.33
CA TYR A 147 0.59 -12.02 5.00
C TYR A 147 1.98 -12.14 4.34
N ILE A 148 2.52 -11.02 3.89
CA ILE A 148 3.85 -10.93 3.28
C ILE A 148 4.70 -9.99 4.13
N HIS A 149 5.85 -10.46 4.55
CA HIS A 149 6.84 -9.66 5.26
C HIS A 149 8.12 -9.48 4.41
N PRO A 150 9.02 -8.54 4.77
CA PRO A 150 10.29 -8.35 4.08
C PRO A 150 11.13 -9.64 4.02
N TRP A 151 11.97 -9.82 3.01
CA TRP A 151 12.19 -8.86 1.90
C TRP A 151 11.57 -9.40 0.62
N GLY A 152 11.15 -8.51 -0.29
CA GLY A 152 10.52 -8.90 -1.55
C GLY A 152 11.43 -9.58 -2.57
N ASP A 153 12.73 -9.67 -2.32
CA ASP A 153 13.73 -10.36 -3.12
C ASP A 153 13.94 -11.84 -2.73
N GLY A 154 13.20 -12.30 -1.70
CA GLY A 154 13.27 -13.67 -1.19
C GLY A 154 14.33 -13.91 -0.10
N SER A 155 15.12 -12.89 0.24
CA SER A 155 15.93 -12.93 1.47
C SER A 155 15.06 -12.76 2.71
N LEU A 156 15.60 -13.05 3.89
CA LEU A 156 14.87 -12.92 5.15
C LEU A 156 15.50 -11.84 6.01
N PRO A 157 14.71 -11.12 6.82
CA PRO A 157 15.23 -10.24 7.85
C PRO A 157 16.12 -10.97 8.86
N ASP A 158 16.99 -10.22 9.50
CA ASP A 158 17.76 -10.74 10.64
C ASP A 158 16.88 -10.91 11.89
N GLU A 159 17.30 -11.76 12.83
CA GLU A 159 16.67 -11.83 14.15
C GLU A 159 16.98 -10.57 14.99
N PRO A 160 16.05 -10.05 15.81
CA PRO A 160 14.75 -10.65 16.18
C PRO A 160 13.57 -10.27 15.26
N ASP A 161 13.82 -9.52 14.19
CA ASP A 161 12.75 -9.00 13.33
C ASP A 161 12.01 -10.13 12.60
N LEU A 162 12.72 -11.17 12.15
CA LEU A 162 12.11 -12.31 11.49
C LEU A 162 11.11 -13.04 12.41
N THR A 163 11.49 -13.26 13.66
CA THR A 163 10.59 -13.86 14.66
C THR A 163 9.35 -13.00 14.86
N THR A 164 9.52 -11.69 15.09
CA THR A 164 8.41 -10.75 15.29
C THR A 164 7.45 -10.72 14.09
N LEU A 165 7.98 -10.62 12.87
CA LEU A 165 7.17 -10.59 11.65
C LEU A 165 6.41 -11.90 11.43
N THR A 166 7.03 -13.03 11.75
CA THR A 166 6.39 -14.36 11.66
C THR A 166 5.24 -14.50 12.66
N GLU A 167 5.41 -14.01 13.89
CA GLU A 167 4.36 -14.02 14.93
C GLU A 167 3.16 -13.14 14.54
N ILE A 168 3.40 -11.99 13.93
CA ILE A 168 2.31 -11.11 13.44
C ILE A 168 1.47 -11.80 12.36
N GLY A 169 2.06 -12.69 11.56
CA GLY A 169 1.39 -13.40 10.47
C GLY A 169 0.62 -14.65 10.86
N GLN A 170 0.65 -15.07 12.14
CA GLN A 170 -0.05 -16.25 12.65
C GLN A 170 -1.43 -15.92 13.20
#